data_5b28509fe9f0bd7faeb51fcb178d1bea
#
_entry.id   5b28509fe9f0bd7faeb51fcb178d1bea
#
_cell.length_a   1.000
_cell.length_b   1.000
_cell.length_c   1.000
_cell.angle_alpha   90.00
_cell.angle_beta   90.00
_cell.angle_gamma   90.00
#
_symmetry.space_group_name_H-M   'P 1'
#
loop_
_entity.id
_entity.type
_entity.pdbx_description
1 polymer ?
#
loop_
_entity_poly.entity_id
_entity_poly.type
_entity_poly.pdbx_seq_one_letter_code
_entity_poly.pdbx_strand_id
1 'polypeptide(L)'
;MIEEKLQKRNVIKMKSNFFKYVFAIFVICIMVFAVYKIKTEEKKEEEQQVTISTEEKKVTEITLGVASLDSTNPILSKNKNIQDISRLVYEPLIQITSDYKAEGCLAKEWAKQNATTYIIKLKENVRWSDGEKFTADDVKFTIDKIKNSSSIYVTQVQNIANVEITDDYTLKIILNKEIPFFEYQLTFPIMSSQFFQDKEFNAGLVPVGTGMYKYTDVQSTYLTLEKNNNWWDTKTKLTITKVTVNLYSSLAELYNSFKMGSIDIIDTDNNNLQEYIGTIGYAKKEMKGREHIFLALNNTSNFLSRKEIRKAISYSIDKTNIVSNIFNNKYFTSSFPLDYGSWIYQEQDASAGYNPEQAKKILIDGGWSYKSNYWQKIENYKTQRLQLNLAVKASDSTRVAVAQNIAAQLENQGIHVNIVQLSDDQYYNSINVKNYDMILCSINLSLTPDLTTFFGDNNISNYQNDE
;
A
#
# COMPACT_ATOMS: atom_id res chain seq x y z
N MET A 1 -52.48 3.57 -86.54
CA MET A 1 -53.16 4.01 -85.26
C MET A 1 -52.62 3.24 -84.03
N ILE A 2 -52.26 1.97 -84.10
CA ILE A 2 -51.69 1.17 -82.96
C ILE A 2 -50.24 1.50 -82.70
N GLU A 3 -49.42 1.64 -83.75
CA GLU A 3 -47.98 1.98 -83.61
C GLU A 3 -47.74 3.38 -83.07
N GLU A 4 -48.57 4.35 -83.43
CA GLU A 4 -48.46 5.73 -82.94
C GLU A 4 -48.75 5.87 -81.45
N LYS A 5 -49.69 5.01 -80.94
CA LYS A 5 -50.02 4.95 -79.49
C LYS A 5 -48.87 4.26 -78.68
N LEU A 6 -48.19 3.30 -79.28
CA LEU A 6 -47.04 2.65 -78.64
C LEU A 6 -45.82 3.58 -78.58
N GLN A 7 -45.52 4.34 -79.64
CA GLN A 7 -44.42 5.34 -79.61
C GLN A 7 -44.67 6.43 -78.58
N LYS A 8 -45.94 6.98 -78.51
CA LYS A 8 -46.29 7.99 -77.49
C LYS A 8 -46.20 7.43 -76.05
N ARG A 9 -46.57 6.17 -75.82
CA ARG A 9 -46.40 5.51 -74.49
C ARG A 9 -44.93 5.31 -74.12
N ASN A 10 -44.03 4.95 -75.04
CA ASN A 10 -42.59 4.77 -74.76
C ASN A 10 -41.95 6.12 -74.54
N VAL A 11 -42.28 7.21 -75.20
CA VAL A 11 -41.76 8.56 -75.00
C VAL A 11 -42.19 9.09 -73.60
N ILE A 12 -43.48 8.84 -73.19
CA ILE A 12 -43.97 9.25 -71.88
C ILE A 12 -43.26 8.45 -70.78
N LYS A 13 -43.00 7.14 -70.96
CA LYS A 13 -42.30 6.28 -70.01
C LYS A 13 -40.83 6.65 -69.93
N MET A 14 -40.16 7.02 -71.03
CA MET A 14 -38.80 7.49 -71.07
C MET A 14 -38.63 8.86 -70.37
N LYS A 15 -39.56 9.82 -70.57
CA LYS A 15 -39.57 11.11 -69.86
C LYS A 15 -39.84 10.93 -68.36
N SER A 16 -40.75 10.01 -67.99
CA SER A 16 -40.99 9.71 -66.56
C SER A 16 -39.78 9.11 -65.84
N ASN A 17 -39.05 8.20 -66.48
CA ASN A 17 -37.86 7.63 -65.93
C ASN A 17 -36.69 8.63 -65.88
N PHE A 18 -36.53 9.49 -66.89
CA PHE A 18 -35.55 10.56 -66.90
C PHE A 18 -35.77 11.52 -65.71
N PHE A 19 -37.03 11.93 -65.43
CA PHE A 19 -37.36 12.78 -64.28
C PHE A 19 -37.07 12.08 -62.95
N LYS A 20 -37.27 10.76 -62.84
CA LYS A 20 -36.93 9.99 -61.65
C LYS A 20 -35.40 9.94 -61.41
N TYR A 21 -34.63 9.80 -62.45
CA TYR A 21 -33.14 9.80 -62.32
C TYR A 21 -32.61 11.19 -61.98
N VAL A 22 -33.15 12.26 -62.58
CA VAL A 22 -32.80 13.64 -62.25
C VAL A 22 -33.15 13.97 -60.81
N PHE A 23 -34.33 13.53 -60.35
CA PHE A 23 -34.75 13.71 -58.95
C PHE A 23 -33.85 12.90 -57.98
N ALA A 24 -33.50 11.68 -58.31
CA ALA A 24 -32.58 10.87 -57.50
C ALA A 24 -31.19 11.52 -57.40
N ILE A 25 -30.66 12.03 -58.52
CA ILE A 25 -29.37 12.77 -58.51
C ILE A 25 -29.46 14.04 -57.66
N PHE A 26 -30.56 14.75 -57.72
CA PHE A 26 -30.79 15.95 -56.94
C PHE A 26 -30.83 15.66 -55.43
N VAL A 27 -31.50 14.56 -55.04
CA VAL A 27 -31.51 14.10 -53.64
C VAL A 27 -30.12 13.66 -53.16
N ILE A 28 -29.37 12.99 -54.02
CA ILE A 28 -27.97 12.61 -53.68
C ILE A 28 -27.10 13.86 -53.52
N CYS A 29 -27.25 14.87 -54.40
CA CYS A 29 -26.53 16.15 -54.25
C CYS A 29 -26.88 16.88 -52.98
N ILE A 30 -28.14 16.89 -52.55
CA ILE A 30 -28.56 17.48 -51.27
C ILE A 30 -27.94 16.72 -50.09
N MET A 31 -27.92 15.37 -50.12
CA MET A 31 -27.30 14.57 -49.06
C MET A 31 -25.78 14.81 -48.98
N VAL A 32 -25.10 14.85 -50.13
CA VAL A 32 -23.67 15.15 -50.18
C VAL A 32 -23.38 16.55 -49.66
N PHE A 33 -24.22 17.53 -50.00
CA PHE A 33 -24.07 18.91 -49.50
C PHE A 33 -24.38 19.02 -48.00
N ALA A 34 -25.35 18.27 -47.49
CA ALA A 34 -25.62 18.18 -46.05
C ALA A 34 -24.47 17.57 -45.27
N VAL A 35 -23.92 16.45 -45.78
CA VAL A 35 -22.74 15.81 -45.19
C VAL A 35 -21.49 16.70 -45.23
N TYR A 36 -21.31 17.44 -46.35
CA TYR A 36 -20.22 18.41 -46.45
C TYR A 36 -20.41 19.57 -45.47
N LYS A 37 -21.62 20.03 -45.25
CA LYS A 37 -21.92 21.11 -44.28
C LYS A 37 -21.71 20.64 -42.85
N ILE A 38 -22.11 19.42 -42.50
CA ILE A 38 -21.88 18.83 -41.19
C ILE A 38 -20.38 18.71 -40.94
N LYS A 39 -19.62 18.14 -41.89
CA LYS A 39 -18.14 18.04 -41.75
C LYS A 39 -17.41 19.37 -41.66
N THR A 40 -17.94 20.43 -42.30
CA THR A 40 -17.36 21.78 -42.17
C THR A 40 -17.74 22.47 -40.87
N GLU A 41 -18.90 22.15 -40.29
CA GLU A 41 -19.28 22.63 -38.95
C GLU A 41 -18.51 21.87 -37.86
N GLU A 42 -18.39 20.56 -37.95
CA GLU A 42 -17.49 19.76 -37.04
C GLU A 42 -16.04 20.25 -37.08
N LYS A 43 -15.51 20.55 -38.27
CA LYS A 43 -14.15 21.08 -38.40
C LYS A 43 -13.98 22.50 -37.83
N LYS A 44 -15.07 23.32 -37.86
CA LYS A 44 -15.07 24.64 -37.23
C LYS A 44 -15.22 24.55 -35.71
N GLU A 45 -15.95 23.57 -35.20
CA GLU A 45 -16.03 23.30 -33.76
C GLU A 45 -14.71 22.73 -33.22
N GLU A 46 -14.03 21.83 -33.96
CA GLU A 46 -12.67 21.38 -33.62
C GLU A 46 -11.63 22.53 -33.67
N GLU A 47 -11.67 23.41 -34.66
CA GLU A 47 -10.80 24.58 -34.74
C GLU A 47 -11.12 25.65 -33.68
N GLN A 48 -12.36 25.75 -33.18
CA GLN A 48 -12.70 26.61 -32.05
C GLN A 48 -12.35 26.00 -30.69
N GLN A 49 -12.29 24.66 -30.55
CA GLN A 49 -11.81 24.01 -29.34
C GLN A 49 -10.26 24.07 -29.20
N VAL A 50 -9.53 24.25 -30.30
CA VAL A 50 -8.05 24.32 -30.29
C VAL A 50 -7.52 25.73 -29.97
N THR A 51 -8.38 26.75 -29.85
CA THR A 51 -7.93 28.13 -29.56
C THR A 51 -8.34 28.66 -28.18
N ILE A 52 -8.75 27.77 -27.25
CA ILE A 52 -8.54 28.06 -25.84
C ILE A 52 -7.14 27.50 -25.50
N SER A 53 -6.11 28.29 -25.71
CA SER A 53 -4.88 28.15 -24.93
C SER A 53 -5.27 28.45 -23.48
N THR A 54 -5.82 27.50 -22.77
CA THR A 54 -5.65 27.45 -21.34
C THR A 54 -4.13 27.33 -21.18
N GLU A 55 -3.44 28.44 -20.98
CA GLU A 55 -2.24 28.41 -20.17
C GLU A 55 -2.70 27.66 -18.91
N GLU A 56 -2.34 26.39 -18.79
CA GLU A 56 -2.55 25.62 -17.58
C GLU A 56 -1.89 26.46 -16.50
N LYS A 57 -2.69 27.13 -15.69
CA LYS A 57 -2.20 27.95 -14.59
C LYS A 57 -1.40 27.00 -13.73
N LYS A 58 -0.08 27.09 -13.84
CA LYS A 58 0.83 26.19 -13.14
C LYS A 58 0.55 26.31 -11.66
N VAL A 59 -0.02 25.26 -11.06
CA VAL A 59 -0.28 25.22 -9.63
C VAL A 59 1.06 25.22 -8.92
N THR A 60 1.32 26.22 -8.10
CA THR A 60 2.57 26.38 -7.34
C THR A 60 2.36 26.31 -5.83
N GLU A 61 1.11 26.33 -5.38
CA GLU A 61 0.71 26.23 -3.98
C GLU A 61 -0.39 25.17 -3.84
N ILE A 62 -0.38 24.42 -2.75
CA ILE A 62 -1.41 23.44 -2.40
C ILE A 62 -1.80 23.56 -0.94
N THR A 63 -3.04 23.19 -0.66
CA THR A 63 -3.59 23.14 0.69
C THR A 63 -3.98 21.70 1.03
N LEU A 64 -3.43 21.19 2.12
CA LEU A 64 -3.74 19.89 2.69
C LEU A 64 -4.64 20.06 3.91
N GLY A 65 -5.41 19.05 4.25
CA GLY A 65 -6.19 18.99 5.49
C GLY A 65 -5.78 17.81 6.34
N VAL A 66 -5.65 18.00 7.66
CA VAL A 66 -5.42 16.94 8.65
C VAL A 66 -6.32 17.13 9.87
N ALA A 67 -6.72 16.01 10.49
CA ALA A 67 -7.67 16.06 11.62
C ALA A 67 -7.03 16.35 12.97
N SER A 68 -5.70 16.23 13.11
CA SER A 68 -5.00 16.50 14.37
C SER A 68 -3.51 16.68 14.16
N LEU A 69 -2.90 17.35 15.13
CA LEU A 69 -1.45 17.56 15.22
C LEU A 69 -1.04 17.52 16.68
N ASP A 70 0.01 16.76 17.04
CA ASP A 70 0.55 16.69 18.38
C ASP A 70 1.89 17.41 18.53
N SER A 71 2.66 17.50 17.44
CA SER A 71 4.00 18.11 17.44
C SER A 71 4.47 18.33 16.01
N THR A 72 5.46 19.19 15.82
CA THR A 72 6.26 19.30 14.58
C THR A 72 7.60 18.57 14.71
N ASN A 73 7.90 18.01 15.89
CA ASN A 73 9.07 17.17 16.12
C ASN A 73 8.73 15.70 15.77
N PRO A 74 9.21 15.16 14.64
CA PRO A 74 8.81 13.84 14.16
C PRO A 74 9.30 12.69 15.07
N ILE A 75 10.34 12.91 15.87
CA ILE A 75 10.85 11.90 16.81
C ILE A 75 9.89 11.72 17.99
N LEU A 76 9.26 12.80 18.44
CA LEU A 76 8.38 12.80 19.62
C LEU A 76 6.91 12.62 19.24
N SER A 77 6.52 12.93 18.01
CA SER A 77 5.15 12.76 17.54
C SER A 77 4.77 11.27 17.43
N LYS A 78 3.53 10.97 17.85
CA LYS A 78 2.86 9.67 17.62
C LYS A 78 1.74 9.78 16.59
N ASN A 79 1.54 10.96 16.03
CA ASN A 79 0.48 11.26 15.09
C ASN A 79 0.91 10.89 13.66
N LYS A 80 0.11 10.04 13.00
CA LYS A 80 0.40 9.59 11.62
C LYS A 80 0.49 10.76 10.64
N ASN A 81 -0.37 11.78 10.74
CA ASN A 81 -0.36 12.93 9.84
C ASN A 81 0.98 13.69 9.93
N ILE A 82 1.54 13.81 11.15
CA ILE A 82 2.87 14.42 11.34
C ILE A 82 3.97 13.54 10.75
N GLN A 83 3.90 12.23 10.92
CA GLN A 83 4.88 11.33 10.30
C GLN A 83 4.90 11.48 8.76
N ASP A 84 3.74 11.66 8.14
CA ASP A 84 3.63 11.82 6.70
C ASP A 84 4.07 13.21 6.23
N ILE A 85 3.64 14.29 6.89
CA ILE A 85 4.04 15.68 6.58
C ILE A 85 5.53 15.88 6.85
N SER A 86 6.05 15.31 7.93
CA SER A 86 7.45 15.47 8.33
C SER A 86 8.43 14.95 7.28
N ARG A 87 8.04 14.00 6.44
CA ARG A 87 8.87 13.52 5.32
C ARG A 87 9.16 14.58 4.27
N LEU A 88 8.40 15.65 4.23
CA LEU A 88 8.68 16.81 3.38
C LEU A 88 9.81 17.68 3.95
N VAL A 89 10.03 17.62 5.27
CA VAL A 89 10.93 18.50 6.02
C VAL A 89 12.18 17.76 6.50
N TYR A 90 12.05 16.51 6.93
CA TYR A 90 13.14 15.73 7.50
C TYR A 90 13.41 14.50 6.66
N GLU A 91 14.67 14.19 6.48
CA GLU A 91 15.11 13.04 5.71
C GLU A 91 15.79 12.00 6.59
N PRO A 92 15.68 10.70 6.25
CA PRO A 92 16.37 9.61 6.92
C PRO A 92 17.77 9.37 6.31
N LEU A 93 18.55 8.49 6.92
CA LEU A 93 19.75 7.96 6.28
C LEU A 93 19.41 7.12 5.04
N ILE A 94 18.43 6.26 5.18
CA ILE A 94 17.97 5.32 4.16
C ILE A 94 16.48 5.58 3.88
N GLN A 95 16.10 5.68 2.63
CA GLN A 95 14.72 5.69 2.18
C GLN A 95 14.33 4.35 1.56
N ILE A 96 13.03 4.06 1.52
CA ILE A 96 12.50 2.87 0.87
C ILE A 96 11.82 3.30 -0.43
N THR A 97 12.24 2.70 -1.53
CA THR A 97 11.69 2.95 -2.87
C THR A 97 10.30 2.34 -3.03
N SER A 98 9.62 2.66 -4.13
CA SER A 98 8.28 2.12 -4.43
C SER A 98 8.25 0.61 -4.67
N ASP A 99 9.40 -0.02 -4.98
CA ASP A 99 9.58 -1.47 -5.06
C ASP A 99 10.21 -2.06 -3.78
N TYR A 100 10.14 -1.31 -2.68
CA TYR A 100 10.57 -1.71 -1.34
C TYR A 100 12.07 -2.00 -1.18
N LYS A 101 12.93 -1.43 -2.01
CA LYS A 101 14.38 -1.47 -1.82
C LYS A 101 14.85 -0.38 -0.87
N ALA A 102 15.86 -0.69 -0.09
CA ALA A 102 16.63 0.31 0.65
C ALA A 102 17.52 1.11 -0.31
N GLU A 103 17.41 2.43 -0.26
CA GLU A 103 18.21 3.37 -1.05
C GLU A 103 18.77 4.47 -0.15
N GLY A 104 20.00 4.95 -0.44
CA GLY A 104 20.61 6.03 0.35
C GLY A 104 19.91 7.38 0.14
N CYS A 105 19.39 7.95 1.24
CA CYS A 105 18.87 9.32 1.28
C CYS A 105 19.95 10.28 1.77
N LEU A 106 20.18 10.42 3.07
CA LEU A 106 21.31 11.18 3.62
C LEU A 106 22.60 10.34 3.65
N ALA A 107 22.50 9.00 3.70
CA ALA A 107 23.63 8.12 3.47
C ALA A 107 23.98 8.11 1.97
N LYS A 108 25.25 8.25 1.65
CA LYS A 108 25.81 8.08 0.31
C LYS A 108 25.99 6.60 -0.01
N GLU A 109 26.52 5.86 0.96
CA GLU A 109 26.72 4.42 0.87
C GLU A 109 26.82 3.81 2.27
N TRP A 110 26.61 2.51 2.38
CA TRP A 110 26.81 1.74 3.59
C TRP A 110 27.39 0.38 3.27
N ALA A 111 28.15 -0.19 4.24
CA ALA A 111 28.75 -1.49 4.10
C ALA A 111 28.72 -2.24 5.43
N LYS A 112 28.37 -3.51 5.40
CA LYS A 112 28.51 -4.42 6.54
C LYS A 112 29.98 -4.83 6.68
N GLN A 113 30.64 -4.37 7.74
CA GLN A 113 32.04 -4.70 8.02
C GLN A 113 32.19 -6.12 8.65
N ASN A 114 31.24 -6.48 9.52
CA ASN A 114 31.11 -7.80 10.13
C ASN A 114 29.66 -8.01 10.56
N ALA A 115 29.35 -9.12 11.24
CA ALA A 115 27.97 -9.47 11.62
C ALA A 115 27.22 -8.36 12.38
N THR A 116 27.92 -7.54 13.17
CA THR A 116 27.33 -6.53 14.05
C THR A 116 27.80 -5.11 13.78
N THR A 117 28.63 -4.86 12.76
CA THR A 117 29.20 -3.53 12.51
C THR A 117 28.92 -3.08 11.08
N TYR A 118 28.33 -1.91 10.96
CA TYR A 118 28.06 -1.24 9.69
C TYR A 118 28.85 0.07 9.62
N ILE A 119 29.48 0.33 8.47
CA ILE A 119 30.11 1.61 8.14
C ILE A 119 29.13 2.38 7.28
N ILE A 120 28.81 3.61 7.68
CA ILE A 120 27.91 4.51 6.94
C ILE A 120 28.73 5.72 6.50
N LYS A 121 28.69 6.03 5.19
CA LYS A 121 29.25 7.29 4.67
C LYS A 121 28.08 8.20 4.29
N LEU A 122 28.16 9.44 4.72
CA LEU A 122 27.14 10.46 4.52
C LEU A 122 27.39 11.27 3.23
N LYS A 123 26.35 11.91 2.73
CA LYS A 123 26.48 12.90 1.65
C LYS A 123 27.08 14.20 2.22
N GLU A 124 28.11 14.71 1.59
CA GLU A 124 28.89 15.88 2.07
C GLU A 124 28.24 17.23 1.71
N ASN A 125 27.34 17.23 0.73
CA ASN A 125 26.68 18.44 0.22
C ASN A 125 25.35 18.74 0.89
N VAL A 126 25.00 18.09 1.97
CA VAL A 126 23.75 18.30 2.69
C VAL A 126 23.87 19.45 3.70
N ARG A 127 22.85 20.30 3.73
CA ARG A 127 22.70 21.38 4.69
C ARG A 127 21.31 21.34 5.33
N TRP A 128 21.25 21.77 6.56
CA TRP A 128 20.00 22.08 7.24
C TRP A 128 19.33 23.31 6.61
N SER A 129 18.05 23.49 6.84
CA SER A 129 17.29 24.62 6.27
C SER A 129 17.73 25.98 6.78
N ASP A 130 18.46 26.06 7.88
CA ASP A 130 19.11 27.26 8.41
C ASP A 130 20.50 27.51 7.80
N GLY A 131 21.02 26.59 7.00
CA GLY A 131 22.31 26.70 6.29
C GLY A 131 23.47 25.95 6.95
N GLU A 132 23.29 25.43 8.16
CA GLU A 132 24.31 24.66 8.85
C GLU A 132 24.60 23.31 8.15
N LYS A 133 25.79 22.74 8.37
CA LYS A 133 26.19 21.47 7.77
C LYS A 133 25.52 20.29 8.47
N PHE A 134 25.11 19.32 7.69
CA PHE A 134 24.74 17.99 8.19
C PHE A 134 25.99 17.13 8.37
N THR A 135 26.14 16.49 9.52
CA THR A 135 27.32 15.68 9.88
C THR A 135 26.96 14.40 10.61
N ALA A 136 27.97 13.57 10.90
CA ALA A 136 27.83 12.34 11.68
C ALA A 136 27.37 12.59 13.13
N ASP A 137 27.64 13.78 13.69
CA ASP A 137 27.15 14.17 15.02
C ASP A 137 25.62 14.22 15.08
N ASP A 138 24.95 14.68 14.00
CA ASP A 138 23.50 14.73 13.90
C ASP A 138 22.88 13.32 13.94
N VAL A 139 23.52 12.37 13.28
CA VAL A 139 23.08 10.97 13.28
C VAL A 139 23.18 10.37 14.67
N LYS A 140 24.34 10.51 15.32
CA LYS A 140 24.58 10.04 16.68
C LYS A 140 23.61 10.68 17.66
N PHE A 141 23.47 12.00 17.62
CA PHE A 141 22.52 12.77 18.44
C PHE A 141 21.08 12.22 18.30
N THR A 142 20.63 12.01 17.05
CA THR A 142 19.27 11.53 16.80
C THR A 142 19.05 10.14 17.38
N ILE A 143 19.98 9.20 17.17
CA ILE A 143 19.90 7.85 17.73
C ILE A 143 19.84 7.91 19.27
N ASP A 144 20.68 8.73 19.90
CA ASP A 144 20.70 8.88 21.35
C ASP A 144 19.37 9.48 21.88
N LYS A 145 18.79 10.46 21.17
CA LYS A 145 17.47 11.04 21.53
C LYS A 145 16.33 10.04 21.38
N ILE A 146 16.33 9.24 20.31
CA ILE A 146 15.31 8.19 20.10
C ILE A 146 15.39 7.17 21.26
N LYS A 147 16.60 6.66 21.59
CA LYS A 147 16.79 5.67 22.66
C LYS A 147 16.26 6.13 24.00
N ASN A 148 16.38 7.42 24.30
CA ASN A 148 16.02 8.02 25.58
C ASN A 148 14.63 8.69 25.57
N SER A 149 13.76 8.34 24.64
CA SER A 149 12.40 8.89 24.49
C SER A 149 11.35 7.79 24.34
N SER A 150 10.07 8.20 24.34
CA SER A 150 8.95 7.32 23.98
C SER A 150 8.62 7.36 22.48
N SER A 151 9.62 7.56 21.65
CA SER A 151 9.49 7.64 20.19
C SER A 151 8.94 6.35 19.59
N ILE A 152 8.18 6.47 18.53
CA ILE A 152 7.74 5.31 17.71
C ILE A 152 8.93 4.61 17.04
N TYR A 153 10.08 5.27 16.92
CA TYR A 153 11.31 4.75 16.30
C TYR A 153 12.21 3.98 17.28
N VAL A 154 11.85 3.83 18.55
CA VAL A 154 12.68 3.11 19.54
C VAL A 154 13.04 1.70 19.07
N THR A 155 12.10 0.98 18.47
CA THR A 155 12.34 -0.39 17.98
C THR A 155 13.40 -0.46 16.88
N GLN A 156 13.60 0.61 16.11
CA GLN A 156 14.60 0.70 15.05
C GLN A 156 16.02 0.88 15.59
N VAL A 157 16.15 1.52 16.76
CA VAL A 157 17.48 1.82 17.35
C VAL A 157 17.82 0.98 18.57
N GLN A 158 16.90 0.18 19.12
CA GLN A 158 17.10 -0.57 20.38
C GLN A 158 18.26 -1.56 20.32
N ASN A 159 18.57 -2.09 19.14
CA ASN A 159 19.67 -3.04 18.93
C ASN A 159 21.00 -2.35 18.57
N ILE A 160 21.05 -1.03 18.46
CA ILE A 160 22.30 -0.30 18.27
C ILE A 160 23.01 -0.21 19.62
N ALA A 161 24.16 -0.86 19.76
CA ALA A 161 24.99 -0.80 20.97
C ALA A 161 25.69 0.54 21.07
N ASN A 162 26.35 0.97 19.98
CA ASN A 162 27.17 2.17 19.94
C ASN A 162 27.18 2.80 18.55
N VAL A 163 27.46 4.10 18.49
CA VAL A 163 27.75 4.86 17.28
C VAL A 163 29.10 5.54 17.46
N GLU A 164 30.08 5.17 16.63
CA GLU A 164 31.43 5.73 16.60
C GLU A 164 31.56 6.66 15.40
N ILE A 165 31.88 7.92 15.65
CA ILE A 165 32.18 8.91 14.62
C ILE A 165 33.65 8.76 14.21
N THR A 166 33.90 8.51 12.93
CA THR A 166 35.25 8.41 12.37
C THR A 166 35.73 9.77 11.86
N ASP A 167 34.85 10.50 11.19
CA ASP A 167 35.05 11.86 10.72
C ASP A 167 33.65 12.52 10.49
N ASP A 168 33.60 13.77 10.03
CA ASP A 168 32.37 14.54 9.84
C ASP A 168 31.31 13.79 8.98
N TYR A 169 31.73 12.89 8.08
CA TYR A 169 30.86 12.22 7.10
C TYR A 169 30.97 10.69 7.14
N THR A 170 31.66 10.14 8.13
CA THR A 170 31.80 8.69 8.28
C THR A 170 31.56 8.26 9.72
N LEU A 171 30.66 7.30 9.89
CA LEU A 171 30.38 6.71 11.20
C LEU A 171 30.26 5.18 11.12
N LYS A 172 30.48 4.53 12.27
CA LYS A 172 30.23 3.11 12.46
C LYS A 172 29.04 2.92 13.39
N ILE A 173 28.10 2.08 12.99
CA ILE A 173 27.01 1.62 13.84
C ILE A 173 27.32 0.21 14.30
N ILE A 174 27.40 0.01 15.61
CA ILE A 174 27.68 -1.27 16.25
C ILE A 174 26.43 -1.80 16.88
N LEU A 175 26.04 -3.03 16.56
CA LEU A 175 24.82 -3.68 17.02
C LEU A 175 25.11 -4.64 18.18
N ASN A 176 24.12 -4.86 19.06
CA ASN A 176 24.15 -5.85 20.13
C ASN A 176 24.14 -7.30 19.61
N LYS A 177 23.54 -7.50 18.43
CA LYS A 177 23.42 -8.79 17.74
C LYS A 177 23.28 -8.56 16.24
N GLU A 178 23.50 -9.59 15.45
CA GLU A 178 23.23 -9.55 14.02
C GLU A 178 21.76 -9.30 13.75
N ILE A 179 21.48 -8.36 12.87
CA ILE A 179 20.12 -8.00 12.41
C ILE A 179 20.10 -8.14 10.87
N PRO A 180 19.27 -9.03 10.32
CA PRO A 180 19.07 -9.11 8.87
C PRO A 180 18.51 -7.79 8.33
N PHE A 181 19.02 -7.34 7.19
CA PHE A 181 18.56 -6.12 6.54
C PHE A 181 18.54 -4.88 7.47
N PHE A 182 19.58 -4.72 8.28
CA PHE A 182 19.66 -3.63 9.27
C PHE A 182 19.48 -2.24 8.65
N GLU A 183 19.91 -2.03 7.41
CA GLU A 183 19.71 -0.77 6.67
C GLU A 183 18.25 -0.32 6.63
N TYR A 184 17.30 -1.23 6.62
CA TYR A 184 15.85 -0.90 6.67
C TYR A 184 15.43 -0.28 8.01
N GLN A 185 16.23 -0.41 9.06
CA GLN A 185 15.99 0.23 10.35
C GLN A 185 16.46 1.69 10.38
N LEU A 186 17.23 2.16 9.38
CA LEU A 186 17.77 3.52 9.29
C LEU A 186 16.83 4.50 8.55
N THR A 187 15.53 4.29 8.66
CA THR A 187 14.47 5.05 7.98
C THR A 187 13.80 6.12 8.85
N PHE A 188 14.29 6.34 10.06
CA PHE A 188 13.83 7.41 10.94
C PHE A 188 14.42 8.77 10.51
N PRO A 189 13.66 9.87 10.73
CA PRO A 189 14.12 11.21 10.40
C PRO A 189 15.33 11.62 11.25
N ILE A 190 16.33 12.28 10.62
CA ILE A 190 17.49 12.80 11.34
C ILE A 190 17.22 14.23 11.81
N MET A 191 17.72 14.57 13.00
CA MET A 191 17.54 15.85 13.69
C MET A 191 18.88 16.56 13.84
N SER A 192 18.88 17.89 13.74
CA SER A 192 20.08 18.72 13.89
C SER A 192 20.56 18.75 15.35
N SER A 193 21.74 18.27 15.62
CA SER A 193 22.38 18.35 16.92
C SER A 193 22.66 19.81 17.32
N GLN A 194 23.11 20.62 16.35
CA GLN A 194 23.41 22.02 16.55
C GLN A 194 22.17 22.85 16.86
N PHE A 195 21.03 22.59 16.19
CA PHE A 195 19.77 23.24 16.52
C PHE A 195 19.36 23.05 17.99
N PHE A 196 19.64 21.88 18.55
CA PHE A 196 19.28 21.51 19.93
C PHE A 196 20.42 21.75 20.94
N GLN A 197 21.56 22.32 20.55
CA GLN A 197 22.71 22.51 21.44
C GLN A 197 22.34 23.23 22.74
N ASP A 198 21.55 24.33 22.63
CA ASP A 198 21.12 25.17 23.73
C ASP A 198 19.60 25.10 23.99
N LYS A 199 18.93 24.07 23.47
CA LYS A 199 17.48 23.89 23.57
C LYS A 199 17.14 22.53 24.13
N GLU A 200 16.09 22.48 24.92
CA GLU A 200 15.51 21.23 25.36
C GLU A 200 14.84 20.49 24.17
N PHE A 201 15.08 19.20 24.07
CA PHE A 201 14.46 18.35 23.05
C PHE A 201 13.02 18.05 23.43
N ASN A 202 12.08 18.87 23.00
CA ASN A 202 10.66 18.78 23.34
C ASN A 202 9.74 18.92 22.10
N ALA A 203 8.45 18.65 22.29
CA ALA A 203 7.43 18.66 21.24
C ALA A 203 7.02 20.08 20.78
N GLY A 204 7.31 21.11 21.55
CA GLY A 204 6.89 22.49 21.28
C GLY A 204 7.82 23.28 20.36
N LEU A 205 9.00 22.72 20.05
CA LEU A 205 9.93 23.36 19.14
C LEU A 205 9.65 22.95 17.69
N VAL A 206 9.97 23.85 16.76
CA VAL A 206 9.94 23.64 15.31
C VAL A 206 11.35 23.41 14.83
N PRO A 207 11.84 22.17 14.74
CA PRO A 207 13.20 21.88 14.34
C PRO A 207 13.44 22.18 12.88
N VAL A 208 14.71 22.51 12.55
CA VAL A 208 15.19 22.61 11.16
C VAL A 208 15.31 21.21 10.54
N GLY A 209 15.12 21.11 9.21
CA GLY A 209 15.20 19.87 8.46
C GLY A 209 16.15 19.97 7.27
N THR A 210 16.50 18.83 6.69
CA THR A 210 17.31 18.72 5.46
C THR A 210 16.47 18.58 4.21
N GLY A 211 15.14 18.35 4.35
CA GLY A 211 14.24 17.98 3.27
C GLY A 211 13.90 19.09 2.28
N MET A 212 13.06 18.74 1.32
CA MET A 212 12.69 19.61 0.19
C MET A 212 11.88 20.84 0.59
N TYR A 213 11.23 20.80 1.77
CA TYR A 213 10.49 21.93 2.35
C TYR A 213 10.99 22.22 3.76
N LYS A 214 10.65 23.41 4.26
CA LYS A 214 10.89 23.86 5.62
C LYS A 214 9.64 24.50 6.20
N TYR A 215 9.43 24.41 7.50
CA TYR A 215 8.40 25.17 8.19
C TYR A 215 8.72 26.66 8.18
N THR A 216 7.74 27.47 7.80
CA THR A 216 7.86 28.95 7.83
C THR A 216 6.86 29.60 8.74
N ASP A 217 5.71 28.94 9.00
CA ASP A 217 4.72 29.38 9.96
C ASP A 217 4.05 28.17 10.63
N VAL A 218 3.91 28.19 11.95
CA VAL A 218 3.30 27.14 12.74
C VAL A 218 2.32 27.75 13.72
N GLN A 219 1.04 27.54 13.47
CA GLN A 219 -0.07 28.03 14.27
C GLN A 219 -0.92 26.87 14.80
N SER A 220 -1.81 27.15 15.73
CA SER A 220 -2.72 26.16 16.30
C SER A 220 -3.75 25.60 15.29
N THR A 221 -3.98 26.30 14.18
CA THR A 221 -4.98 25.96 13.16
C THR A 221 -4.39 25.63 11.80
N TYR A 222 -3.11 25.92 11.55
CA TYR A 222 -2.44 25.59 10.30
C TYR A 222 -0.92 25.55 10.44
N LEU A 223 -0.27 24.91 9.48
CA LEU A 223 1.17 24.94 9.24
C LEU A 223 1.43 25.45 7.81
N THR A 224 2.50 26.20 7.62
CA THR A 224 2.98 26.57 6.30
C THR A 224 4.38 26.00 6.08
N LEU A 225 4.53 25.34 4.93
CA LEU A 225 5.80 24.81 4.45
C LEU A 225 6.16 25.55 3.17
N GLU A 226 7.41 25.99 3.05
CA GLU A 226 7.93 26.58 1.84
C GLU A 226 9.13 25.78 1.32
N LYS A 227 9.38 25.88 0.02
CA LYS A 227 10.52 25.23 -0.62
C LYS A 227 11.81 25.58 0.13
N ASN A 228 12.57 24.54 0.48
CA ASN A 228 13.89 24.70 1.08
C ASN A 228 14.95 24.97 0.00
N ASN A 229 15.47 26.17 -0.07
CA ASN A 229 16.49 26.54 -1.07
C ASN A 229 17.86 25.91 -0.77
N ASN A 230 18.07 25.38 0.43
CA ASN A 230 19.28 24.67 0.83
C ASN A 230 19.19 23.14 0.58
N TRP A 231 18.09 22.67 -0.01
CA TRP A 231 17.91 21.25 -0.29
C TRP A 231 18.99 20.73 -1.24
N TRP A 232 19.62 19.66 -0.88
CA TRP A 232 20.81 19.09 -1.56
C TRP A 232 20.49 18.47 -2.94
N ASP A 233 19.27 17.98 -3.17
CA ASP A 233 18.88 17.44 -4.48
C ASP A 233 18.50 18.57 -5.44
N THR A 234 19.48 19.06 -6.16
CA THR A 234 19.29 20.10 -7.17
C THR A 234 18.73 19.59 -8.50
N LYS A 235 18.64 18.25 -8.69
CA LYS A 235 18.14 17.65 -9.93
C LYS A 235 16.61 17.60 -9.94
N THR A 236 15.99 17.39 -8.80
CA THR A 236 14.53 17.35 -8.66
C THR A 236 13.96 18.75 -8.73
N LYS A 237 13.08 18.99 -9.72
CA LYS A 237 12.36 20.26 -9.88
C LYS A 237 11.07 20.24 -9.11
N LEU A 238 11.00 20.98 -8.02
CA LEU A 238 9.77 21.17 -7.26
C LEU A 238 8.88 22.21 -7.96
N THR A 239 7.70 21.79 -8.39
CA THR A 239 6.68 22.65 -8.97
C THR A 239 5.92 23.42 -7.88
N ILE A 240 5.57 22.72 -6.80
CA ILE A 240 4.91 23.31 -5.64
C ILE A 240 5.97 24.02 -4.80
N THR A 241 5.76 25.31 -4.54
CA THR A 241 6.69 26.16 -3.77
C THR A 241 6.19 26.37 -2.35
N LYS A 242 4.88 26.20 -2.12
CA LYS A 242 4.26 26.39 -0.82
C LYS A 242 3.19 25.30 -0.57
N VAL A 243 3.19 24.76 0.64
CA VAL A 243 2.18 23.82 1.14
C VAL A 243 1.58 24.40 2.43
N THR A 244 0.28 24.61 2.42
CA THR A 244 -0.46 24.96 3.65
C THR A 244 -1.16 23.70 4.16
N VAL A 245 -1.01 23.40 5.45
CA VAL A 245 -1.65 22.27 6.11
C VAL A 245 -2.65 22.82 7.13
N ASN A 246 -3.93 22.72 6.82
CA ASN A 246 -5.00 23.16 7.72
C ASN A 246 -5.34 22.05 8.72
N LEU A 247 -5.53 22.46 9.98
CA LEU A 247 -5.88 21.58 11.10
C LEU A 247 -7.39 21.66 11.37
N TYR A 248 -8.03 20.51 11.39
CA TYR A 248 -9.47 20.38 11.60
C TYR A 248 -9.74 19.65 12.92
N SER A 249 -10.84 20.01 13.60
CA SER A 249 -11.20 19.40 14.86
C SER A 249 -11.82 17.99 14.71
N SER A 250 -12.26 17.65 13.50
CA SER A 250 -12.87 16.36 13.19
C SER A 250 -12.73 15.97 11.73
N LEU A 251 -12.85 14.66 11.43
CA LEU A 251 -12.90 14.14 10.05
C LEU A 251 -14.10 14.71 9.28
N ALA A 252 -15.23 14.92 9.92
CA ALA A 252 -16.41 15.49 9.28
C ALA A 252 -16.16 16.92 8.77
N GLU A 253 -15.49 17.74 9.56
CA GLU A 253 -15.11 19.10 9.19
C GLU A 253 -14.08 19.10 8.05
N LEU A 254 -13.07 18.22 8.13
CA LEU A 254 -12.08 18.02 7.09
C LEU A 254 -12.73 17.61 5.76
N TYR A 255 -13.64 16.63 5.78
CA TYR A 255 -14.34 16.17 4.58
C TYR A 255 -15.25 17.25 3.98
N ASN A 256 -15.93 18.04 4.83
CA ASN A 256 -16.72 19.17 4.36
C ASN A 256 -15.86 20.24 3.68
N SER A 257 -14.68 20.53 4.23
CA SER A 257 -13.73 21.47 3.62
C SER A 257 -13.21 20.98 2.26
N PHE A 258 -12.97 19.68 2.12
CA PHE A 258 -12.63 19.08 0.84
C PHE A 258 -13.80 19.19 -0.17
N LYS A 259 -15.03 18.87 0.24
CA LYS A 259 -16.23 19.02 -0.59
C LYS A 259 -16.42 20.44 -1.13
N MET A 260 -16.06 21.44 -0.32
CA MET A 260 -16.18 22.86 -0.69
C MET A 260 -14.97 23.37 -1.50
N GLY A 261 -13.94 22.54 -1.72
CA GLY A 261 -12.73 22.93 -2.42
C GLY A 261 -11.83 23.89 -1.62
N SER A 262 -11.95 23.91 -0.29
CA SER A 262 -11.10 24.71 0.60
C SER A 262 -9.75 24.05 0.87
N ILE A 263 -9.61 22.76 0.57
CA ILE A 263 -8.37 21.98 0.58
C ILE A 263 -8.28 21.16 -0.70
N ASP A 264 -7.06 20.97 -1.18
CA ASP A 264 -6.79 20.35 -2.48
C ASP A 264 -6.62 18.83 -2.38
N ILE A 265 -6.10 18.34 -1.26
CA ILE A 265 -5.77 16.93 -1.07
C ILE A 265 -6.19 16.46 0.32
N ILE A 266 -6.81 15.29 0.38
CA ILE A 266 -7.00 14.50 1.61
C ILE A 266 -6.43 13.10 1.40
N ASP A 267 -5.86 12.53 2.48
CA ASP A 267 -5.56 11.11 2.59
C ASP A 267 -6.61 10.45 3.48
N THR A 268 -7.21 9.37 3.00
CA THR A 268 -8.29 8.67 3.73
C THR A 268 -8.35 7.20 3.38
N ASP A 269 -8.64 6.37 4.37
CA ASP A 269 -9.00 4.96 4.23
C ASP A 269 -10.53 4.74 4.17
N ASN A 270 -11.33 5.81 4.30
CA ASN A 270 -12.78 5.76 4.21
C ASN A 270 -13.24 5.52 2.77
N ASN A 271 -13.86 4.38 2.55
CA ASN A 271 -14.40 4.00 1.24
C ASN A 271 -15.81 4.55 0.97
N ASN A 272 -16.45 5.24 1.93
CA ASN A 272 -17.74 5.88 1.73
C ASN A 272 -17.54 7.24 1.05
N LEU A 273 -17.45 7.22 -0.28
CA LEU A 273 -17.20 8.41 -1.10
C LEU A 273 -18.22 9.55 -0.86
N GLN A 274 -19.45 9.23 -0.46
CA GLN A 274 -20.49 10.22 -0.18
C GLN A 274 -20.14 11.16 0.97
N GLU A 275 -19.26 10.75 1.86
CA GLU A 275 -18.84 11.57 2.99
C GLU A 275 -17.94 12.74 2.61
N TYR A 276 -17.10 12.58 1.57
CA TYR A 276 -16.10 13.58 1.20
C TYR A 276 -16.10 14.02 -0.26
N ILE A 277 -16.97 13.48 -1.12
CA ILE A 277 -17.13 13.93 -2.49
C ILE A 277 -18.21 15.00 -2.58
N GLY A 278 -17.86 16.14 -3.17
CA GLY A 278 -18.77 17.24 -3.51
C GLY A 278 -19.13 17.26 -4.99
N THR A 279 -19.70 18.38 -5.44
CA THR A 279 -20.02 18.66 -6.84
C THR A 279 -18.82 19.13 -7.67
N ILE A 280 -17.73 19.51 -7.02
CA ILE A 280 -16.45 19.86 -7.66
C ILE A 280 -15.78 18.57 -8.12
N GLY A 281 -15.25 18.58 -9.34
CA GLY A 281 -14.50 17.45 -9.87
C GLY A 281 -13.28 17.12 -8.99
N TYR A 282 -13.00 15.83 -8.82
CA TYR A 282 -11.84 15.35 -8.05
C TYR A 282 -11.13 14.24 -8.80
N ALA A 283 -9.84 14.09 -8.54
CA ALA A 283 -9.05 12.94 -8.97
C ALA A 283 -8.82 11.98 -7.79
N LYS A 284 -8.90 10.69 -8.04
CA LYS A 284 -8.65 9.65 -7.04
C LYS A 284 -7.40 8.87 -7.40
N LYS A 285 -6.47 8.76 -6.44
CA LYS A 285 -5.35 7.85 -6.52
C LYS A 285 -5.46 6.80 -5.42
N GLU A 286 -5.66 5.55 -5.81
CA GLU A 286 -5.67 4.45 -4.85
C GLU A 286 -4.23 4.04 -4.52
N MET A 287 -3.95 3.93 -3.23
CA MET A 287 -2.67 3.45 -2.72
C MET A 287 -2.85 2.02 -2.20
N LYS A 288 -1.86 1.17 -2.43
CA LYS A 288 -1.86 -0.18 -1.88
C LYS A 288 -1.60 -0.13 -0.38
N GLY A 289 -2.50 -0.72 0.40
CA GLY A 289 -2.27 -0.99 1.81
C GLY A 289 -1.24 -2.11 1.99
N ARG A 290 -0.78 -2.28 3.23
CA ARG A 290 0.23 -3.27 3.60
C ARG A 290 -0.30 -4.30 4.60
N GLU A 291 -1.60 -4.35 4.79
CA GLU A 291 -2.24 -5.38 5.61
C GLU A 291 -2.15 -6.73 4.90
N HIS A 292 -1.52 -7.69 5.56
CA HIS A 292 -1.40 -9.07 5.12
C HIS A 292 -2.29 -9.98 5.99
N ILE A 293 -3.29 -10.59 5.36
CA ILE A 293 -4.22 -11.52 6.00
C ILE A 293 -3.74 -12.93 5.67
N PHE A 294 -3.60 -13.76 6.68
CA PHE A 294 -3.12 -15.12 6.50
C PHE A 294 -3.73 -16.10 7.49
N LEU A 295 -3.78 -17.36 7.09
CA LEU A 295 -4.19 -18.48 7.92
C LEU A 295 -2.95 -19.15 8.49
N ALA A 296 -2.72 -19.02 9.80
CA ALA A 296 -1.66 -19.74 10.47
C ALA A 296 -2.13 -21.16 10.83
N LEU A 297 -1.31 -22.14 10.47
CA LEU A 297 -1.53 -23.56 10.74
C LEU A 297 -0.55 -24.00 11.84
N ASN A 298 -1.07 -24.45 12.99
CA ASN A 298 -0.24 -24.88 14.11
C ASN A 298 0.41 -26.24 13.82
N ASN A 299 1.69 -26.24 13.51
CA ASN A 299 2.43 -27.46 13.13
C ASN A 299 2.60 -28.47 14.28
N THR A 300 2.28 -28.11 15.51
CA THR A 300 2.32 -29.01 16.66
C THR A 300 0.95 -29.58 17.03
N SER A 301 -0.14 -29.15 16.35
CA SER A 301 -1.46 -29.69 16.59
C SER A 301 -1.58 -31.12 16.04
N ASN A 302 -2.54 -31.90 16.59
CA ASN A 302 -2.70 -33.34 16.30
C ASN A 302 -2.73 -33.64 14.78
N PHE A 303 -3.51 -32.93 14.02
CA PHE A 303 -3.64 -33.16 12.57
C PHE A 303 -2.62 -32.34 11.75
N LEU A 304 -2.36 -31.10 12.14
CA LEU A 304 -1.53 -30.17 11.33
C LEU A 304 -0.02 -30.38 11.50
N SER A 305 0.41 -31.27 12.40
CA SER A 305 1.78 -31.80 12.39
C SER A 305 2.10 -32.56 11.08
N ARG A 306 1.06 -33.05 10.37
CA ARG A 306 1.19 -33.81 9.13
C ARG A 306 1.23 -32.88 7.92
N LYS A 307 2.32 -32.94 7.16
CA LYS A 307 2.57 -32.09 5.96
C LYS A 307 1.49 -32.26 4.89
N GLU A 308 1.00 -33.47 4.69
CA GLU A 308 -0.06 -33.76 3.69
C GLU A 308 -1.36 -33.03 4.02
N ILE A 309 -1.75 -32.89 5.29
CA ILE A 309 -2.96 -32.15 5.67
C ILE A 309 -2.78 -30.65 5.41
N ARG A 310 -1.64 -30.07 5.81
CA ARG A 310 -1.36 -28.67 5.56
C ARG A 310 -1.35 -28.33 4.07
N LYS A 311 -0.75 -29.20 3.23
CA LYS A 311 -0.79 -29.06 1.77
C LYS A 311 -2.21 -29.18 1.21
N ALA A 312 -3.00 -30.14 1.69
CA ALA A 312 -4.38 -30.29 1.25
C ALA A 312 -5.22 -29.04 1.58
N ILE A 313 -5.07 -28.46 2.76
CA ILE A 313 -5.72 -27.19 3.13
C ILE A 313 -5.32 -26.07 2.16
N SER A 314 -4.03 -25.92 1.87
CA SER A 314 -3.52 -24.89 0.96
C SER A 314 -4.12 -25.01 -0.44
N TYR A 315 -4.24 -26.24 -0.98
CA TYR A 315 -4.85 -26.49 -2.30
C TYR A 315 -6.38 -26.36 -2.30
N SER A 316 -7.03 -26.45 -1.14
CA SER A 316 -8.50 -26.42 -1.01
C SER A 316 -9.06 -24.99 -0.90
N ILE A 317 -8.23 -23.97 -0.68
CA ILE A 317 -8.67 -22.60 -0.46
C ILE A 317 -8.50 -21.78 -1.73
N ASP A 318 -9.62 -21.34 -2.33
CA ASP A 318 -9.66 -20.37 -3.40
C ASP A 318 -9.57 -18.94 -2.84
N LYS A 319 -8.36 -18.41 -2.81
CA LYS A 319 -8.10 -17.04 -2.34
C LYS A 319 -8.76 -15.99 -3.24
N THR A 320 -8.90 -16.26 -4.54
CA THR A 320 -9.54 -15.34 -5.49
C THR A 320 -11.03 -15.19 -5.19
N ASN A 321 -11.70 -16.29 -4.83
CA ASN A 321 -13.09 -16.27 -4.37
C ASN A 321 -13.26 -15.40 -3.11
N ILE A 322 -12.35 -15.50 -2.14
CA ILE A 322 -12.36 -14.66 -0.93
C ILE A 322 -12.20 -13.19 -1.28
N VAL A 323 -11.22 -12.86 -2.12
CA VAL A 323 -10.94 -11.47 -2.55
C VAL A 323 -12.14 -10.87 -3.27
N SER A 324 -12.79 -11.61 -4.17
CA SER A 324 -13.93 -11.10 -4.92
C SER A 324 -15.18 -10.93 -4.07
N ASN A 325 -15.52 -11.92 -3.25
CA ASN A 325 -16.80 -11.96 -2.54
C ASN A 325 -16.82 -11.18 -1.23
N ILE A 326 -15.68 -11.04 -0.55
CA ILE A 326 -15.61 -10.38 0.76
C ILE A 326 -14.97 -9.00 0.62
N PHE A 327 -13.92 -8.87 -0.18
CA PHE A 327 -13.14 -7.64 -0.30
C PHE A 327 -13.47 -6.82 -1.56
N ASN A 328 -14.48 -7.22 -2.37
CA ASN A 328 -14.87 -6.50 -3.59
C ASN A 328 -13.68 -6.17 -4.51
N ASN A 329 -12.72 -7.09 -4.63
CA ASN A 329 -11.48 -6.93 -5.38
C ASN A 329 -10.57 -5.77 -4.91
N LYS A 330 -10.69 -5.37 -3.64
CA LYS A 330 -9.85 -4.33 -3.04
C LYS A 330 -8.55 -4.88 -2.41
N TYR A 331 -8.41 -6.19 -2.37
CA TYR A 331 -7.22 -6.91 -1.90
C TYR A 331 -6.60 -7.71 -3.04
N PHE A 332 -5.35 -8.11 -2.87
CA PHE A 332 -4.64 -9.01 -3.78
C PHE A 332 -4.47 -10.38 -3.12
N THR A 333 -4.51 -11.44 -3.92
CA THR A 333 -4.05 -12.74 -3.44
C THR A 333 -2.53 -12.69 -3.28
N SER A 334 -2.01 -13.28 -2.20
CA SER A 334 -0.58 -13.36 -1.94
C SER A 334 -0.15 -14.80 -1.69
N SER A 335 1.04 -15.14 -2.15
CA SER A 335 1.67 -16.45 -1.91
C SER A 335 2.74 -16.38 -0.83
N PHE A 336 3.21 -15.19 -0.50
CA PHE A 336 4.26 -14.94 0.48
C PHE A 336 3.88 -13.79 1.42
N PRO A 337 4.39 -13.77 2.65
CA PRO A 337 4.21 -12.66 3.58
C PRO A 337 5.18 -11.49 3.28
N LEU A 338 5.15 -11.05 2.03
CA LEU A 338 5.95 -9.97 1.47
C LEU A 338 5.05 -8.99 0.73
N ASP A 339 5.45 -7.73 0.68
CA ASP A 339 4.71 -6.73 -0.10
C ASP A 339 4.65 -7.12 -1.57
N TYR A 340 3.43 -7.15 -2.12
CA TYR A 340 3.20 -7.43 -3.52
C TYR A 340 3.85 -6.35 -4.40
N GLY A 341 4.69 -6.79 -5.33
CA GLY A 341 5.48 -5.90 -6.18
C GLY A 341 6.77 -5.42 -5.54
N SER A 342 7.18 -5.97 -4.38
CA SER A 342 8.52 -5.77 -3.85
C SER A 342 9.57 -6.47 -4.72
N TRP A 343 10.78 -5.95 -4.68
CA TRP A 343 11.90 -6.47 -5.50
C TRP A 343 12.26 -7.94 -5.25
N ILE A 344 11.86 -8.50 -4.11
CA ILE A 344 12.09 -9.91 -3.74
C ILE A 344 10.85 -10.78 -3.93
N TYR A 345 9.68 -10.20 -4.28
CA TYR A 345 8.45 -10.96 -4.48
C TYR A 345 8.47 -11.63 -5.85
N GLN A 346 8.52 -12.95 -5.88
CA GLN A 346 8.59 -13.78 -7.10
C GLN A 346 7.33 -14.65 -7.17
N GLU A 347 6.32 -14.24 -7.93
CA GLU A 347 5.05 -15.00 -8.06
C GLU A 347 5.25 -16.37 -8.67
N GLN A 348 6.22 -16.55 -9.58
CA GLN A 348 6.55 -17.84 -10.18
C GLN A 348 7.04 -18.88 -9.17
N ASP A 349 7.49 -18.46 -7.99
CA ASP A 349 7.93 -19.36 -6.91
C ASP A 349 6.77 -19.79 -6.02
N ALA A 350 5.54 -19.31 -6.31
CA ALA A 350 4.35 -19.67 -5.57
C ALA A 350 4.02 -21.17 -5.71
N SER A 351 3.96 -21.85 -4.58
CA SER A 351 3.91 -23.31 -4.53
C SER A 351 2.54 -23.93 -4.80
N ALA A 352 1.43 -23.21 -4.62
CA ALA A 352 0.10 -23.83 -4.71
C ALA A 352 -0.99 -22.82 -5.09
N GLY A 353 -1.51 -22.95 -6.30
CA GLY A 353 -2.81 -22.41 -6.66
C GLY A 353 -3.95 -23.29 -6.13
N TYR A 354 -5.19 -22.78 -6.11
CA TYR A 354 -6.38 -23.55 -5.80
C TYR A 354 -6.50 -24.77 -6.73
N ASN A 355 -6.51 -25.97 -6.15
CA ASN A 355 -6.62 -27.22 -6.89
C ASN A 355 -7.20 -28.32 -5.98
N PRO A 356 -8.54 -28.41 -5.85
CA PRO A 356 -9.20 -29.37 -4.96
C PRO A 356 -8.94 -30.84 -5.30
N GLU A 357 -8.71 -31.17 -6.57
CA GLU A 357 -8.37 -32.54 -6.96
C GLU A 357 -6.98 -32.94 -6.47
N GLN A 358 -6.02 -32.01 -6.52
CA GLN A 358 -4.70 -32.23 -5.95
C GLN A 358 -4.76 -32.36 -4.41
N ALA A 359 -5.63 -31.58 -3.76
CA ALA A 359 -5.86 -31.71 -2.31
C ALA A 359 -6.32 -33.12 -1.93
N LYS A 360 -7.33 -33.65 -2.64
CA LYS A 360 -7.83 -35.03 -2.44
C LYS A 360 -6.74 -36.07 -2.67
N LYS A 361 -5.97 -35.92 -3.77
CA LYS A 361 -4.88 -36.83 -4.09
C LYS A 361 -3.84 -36.86 -2.98
N ILE A 362 -3.43 -35.70 -2.46
CA ILE A 362 -2.46 -35.59 -1.36
C ILE A 362 -2.95 -36.32 -0.11
N LEU A 363 -4.23 -36.20 0.24
CA LEU A 363 -4.81 -36.91 1.39
C LEU A 363 -4.80 -38.43 1.16
N ILE A 364 -5.19 -38.90 -0.02
CA ILE A 364 -5.16 -40.31 -0.39
C ILE A 364 -3.74 -40.88 -0.31
N ASP A 365 -2.77 -40.17 -0.93
CA ASP A 365 -1.37 -40.57 -0.91
C ASP A 365 -0.78 -40.57 0.50
N GLY A 366 -1.31 -39.69 1.38
CA GLY A 366 -1.03 -39.68 2.84
C GLY A 366 -1.72 -40.78 3.64
N GLY A 367 -2.46 -41.70 2.99
CA GLY A 367 -3.14 -42.80 3.63
C GLY A 367 -4.51 -42.48 4.24
N TRP A 368 -5.08 -41.31 3.90
CA TRP A 368 -6.42 -40.93 4.28
C TRP A 368 -7.47 -41.54 3.33
N SER A 369 -8.61 -41.88 3.82
CA SER A 369 -9.74 -42.36 3.03
C SER A 369 -11.01 -41.59 3.36
N TYR A 370 -11.76 -41.21 2.33
CA TYR A 370 -13.04 -40.50 2.52
C TYR A 370 -14.17 -41.51 2.73
N LYS A 371 -14.73 -41.56 3.93
CA LYS A 371 -15.84 -42.48 4.32
C LYS A 371 -16.78 -41.77 5.27
N SER A 372 -18.08 -41.99 5.12
CA SER A 372 -19.13 -41.43 5.98
C SER A 372 -18.98 -39.90 6.15
N ASN A 373 -18.72 -39.19 5.06
CA ASN A 373 -18.50 -37.74 4.99
C ASN A 373 -17.28 -37.21 5.74
N TYR A 374 -16.30 -38.08 6.10
CA TYR A 374 -15.06 -37.67 6.75
C TYR A 374 -13.86 -38.22 6.03
N TRP A 375 -12.80 -37.42 5.94
CA TRP A 375 -11.45 -37.92 5.76
C TRP A 375 -11.03 -38.64 7.04
N GLN A 376 -10.69 -39.91 6.95
CA GLN A 376 -10.30 -40.71 8.09
C GLN A 376 -9.09 -41.60 7.80
N LYS A 377 -8.31 -41.85 8.83
CA LYS A 377 -7.14 -42.73 8.80
C LYS A 377 -7.13 -43.62 10.02
N ILE A 378 -6.74 -44.89 9.89
CA ILE A 378 -6.58 -45.79 10.99
C ILE A 378 -5.13 -45.74 11.44
N GLU A 379 -4.91 -45.31 12.68
CA GLU A 379 -3.61 -45.29 13.32
C GLU A 379 -3.70 -45.89 14.72
N ASN A 380 -2.78 -46.78 15.05
CA ASN A 380 -2.78 -47.47 16.35
C ASN A 380 -4.14 -48.12 16.71
N TYR A 381 -4.75 -48.76 15.72
CA TYR A 381 -6.09 -49.42 15.84
C TYR A 381 -7.23 -48.45 16.15
N LYS A 382 -7.03 -47.14 16.01
CA LYS A 382 -8.08 -46.11 16.21
C LYS A 382 -8.34 -45.37 14.91
N THR A 383 -9.64 -45.14 14.64
CA THR A 383 -10.03 -44.29 13.51
C THR A 383 -9.90 -42.84 13.90
N GLN A 384 -8.99 -42.13 13.23
CA GLN A 384 -8.84 -40.68 13.31
C GLN A 384 -9.74 -40.05 12.24
N ARG A 385 -10.63 -39.14 12.61
CA ARG A 385 -11.46 -38.35 11.69
C ARG A 385 -10.92 -36.94 11.62
N LEU A 386 -10.64 -36.44 10.42
CA LEU A 386 -10.08 -35.11 10.21
C LEU A 386 -11.14 -34.04 10.50
N GLN A 387 -10.94 -33.33 11.59
CA GLN A 387 -11.77 -32.23 12.04
C GLN A 387 -10.85 -31.20 12.71
N LEU A 388 -10.99 -29.92 12.31
CA LEU A 388 -10.11 -28.82 12.71
C LEU A 388 -10.92 -27.70 13.35
N ASN A 389 -10.29 -26.96 14.25
CA ASN A 389 -10.81 -25.69 14.77
C ASN A 389 -10.14 -24.52 14.09
N LEU A 390 -10.92 -23.54 13.62
CA LEU A 390 -10.47 -22.30 13.06
C LEU A 390 -10.82 -21.14 14.01
N ALA A 391 -9.82 -20.64 14.70
CA ALA A 391 -9.98 -19.50 15.60
C ALA A 391 -9.99 -18.18 14.80
N VAL A 392 -10.88 -17.27 15.20
CA VAL A 392 -11.01 -15.94 14.62
C VAL A 392 -11.44 -14.94 15.69
N LYS A 393 -10.99 -13.69 15.58
CA LYS A 393 -11.36 -12.59 16.46
C LYS A 393 -12.82 -12.20 16.24
N ALA A 394 -13.66 -12.31 17.27
CA ALA A 394 -15.11 -12.07 17.18
C ALA A 394 -15.47 -10.60 16.88
N SER A 395 -14.66 -9.66 17.32
CA SER A 395 -14.87 -8.22 17.10
C SER A 395 -14.59 -7.77 15.65
N ASP A 396 -13.96 -8.62 14.83
CA ASP A 396 -13.64 -8.32 13.42
C ASP A 396 -14.61 -9.08 12.49
N SER A 397 -15.71 -8.43 12.14
CA SER A 397 -16.75 -9.02 11.28
C SER A 397 -16.25 -9.44 9.91
N THR A 398 -15.28 -8.71 9.34
CA THR A 398 -14.68 -9.05 8.04
C THR A 398 -13.86 -10.32 8.15
N ARG A 399 -13.04 -10.48 9.19
CA ARG A 399 -12.28 -11.72 9.42
C ARG A 399 -13.20 -12.90 9.75
N VAL A 400 -14.30 -12.67 10.46
CA VAL A 400 -15.33 -13.71 10.66
C VAL A 400 -15.90 -14.17 9.33
N ALA A 401 -16.24 -13.27 8.41
CA ALA A 401 -16.72 -13.62 7.07
C ALA A 401 -15.67 -14.40 6.25
N VAL A 402 -14.38 -14.02 6.35
CA VAL A 402 -13.29 -14.78 5.71
C VAL A 402 -13.18 -16.18 6.30
N ALA A 403 -13.24 -16.34 7.64
CA ALA A 403 -13.19 -17.64 8.30
C ALA A 403 -14.36 -18.54 7.89
N GLN A 404 -15.57 -17.99 7.77
CA GLN A 404 -16.75 -18.70 7.28
C GLN A 404 -16.58 -19.17 5.83
N ASN A 405 -16.03 -18.33 4.97
CA ASN A 405 -15.75 -18.71 3.58
C ASN A 405 -14.69 -19.83 3.50
N ILE A 406 -13.59 -19.71 4.24
CA ILE A 406 -12.56 -20.76 4.33
C ILE A 406 -13.17 -22.07 4.83
N ALA A 407 -13.95 -22.04 5.91
CA ALA A 407 -14.59 -23.22 6.45
C ALA A 407 -15.51 -23.89 5.42
N ALA A 408 -16.34 -23.12 4.72
CA ALA A 408 -17.22 -23.65 3.67
C ALA A 408 -16.43 -24.29 2.52
N GLN A 409 -15.32 -23.70 2.10
CA GLN A 409 -14.46 -24.27 1.05
C GLN A 409 -13.81 -25.60 1.50
N LEU A 410 -13.35 -25.68 2.74
CA LEU A 410 -12.77 -26.90 3.31
C LEU A 410 -13.83 -28.00 3.51
N GLU A 411 -15.02 -27.64 3.99
CA GLU A 411 -16.17 -28.56 4.12
C GLU A 411 -16.56 -29.15 2.76
N ASN A 412 -16.54 -28.38 1.68
CA ASN A 412 -16.78 -28.88 0.31
C ASN A 412 -15.74 -29.93 -0.15
N GLN A 413 -14.58 -29.96 0.50
CA GLN A 413 -13.56 -31.00 0.28
C GLN A 413 -13.63 -32.14 1.32
N GLY A 414 -14.61 -32.11 2.21
CA GLY A 414 -14.77 -33.09 3.29
C GLY A 414 -13.81 -32.90 4.47
N ILE A 415 -13.17 -31.73 4.56
CA ILE A 415 -12.35 -31.34 5.71
C ILE A 415 -13.23 -30.52 6.65
N HIS A 416 -13.67 -31.13 7.74
CA HIS A 416 -14.58 -30.50 8.69
C HIS A 416 -13.89 -29.41 9.51
N VAL A 417 -14.52 -28.22 9.59
CA VAL A 417 -13.98 -27.05 10.28
C VAL A 417 -15.01 -26.46 11.24
N ASN A 418 -14.66 -26.42 12.51
CA ASN A 418 -15.41 -25.70 13.54
C ASN A 418 -14.84 -24.29 13.72
N ILE A 419 -15.64 -23.24 13.49
CA ILE A 419 -15.22 -21.85 13.69
C ILE A 419 -15.36 -21.50 15.17
N VAL A 420 -14.25 -21.05 15.77
CA VAL A 420 -14.19 -20.61 17.16
C VAL A 420 -13.99 -19.11 17.21
N GLN A 421 -15.07 -18.37 17.45
CA GLN A 421 -15.00 -16.93 17.63
C GLN A 421 -14.53 -16.60 19.05
N LEU A 422 -13.41 -15.88 19.14
CA LEU A 422 -12.75 -15.54 20.41
C LEU A 422 -12.90 -14.03 20.70
N SER A 423 -13.06 -13.68 21.98
CA SER A 423 -12.90 -12.29 22.42
C SER A 423 -11.45 -11.81 22.15
N ASP A 424 -11.22 -10.51 22.18
CA ASP A 424 -9.91 -9.94 21.92
C ASP A 424 -8.82 -10.55 22.83
N ASP A 425 -9.08 -10.62 24.14
CA ASP A 425 -8.14 -11.21 25.10
C ASP A 425 -7.89 -12.70 24.85
N GLN A 426 -8.95 -13.45 24.57
CA GLN A 426 -8.83 -14.87 24.26
C GLN A 426 -8.05 -15.11 22.97
N TYR A 427 -8.28 -14.27 21.95
CA TYR A 427 -7.60 -14.35 20.67
C TYR A 427 -6.09 -14.13 20.81
N TYR A 428 -5.68 -13.03 21.46
CA TYR A 428 -4.26 -12.75 21.68
C TYR A 428 -3.59 -13.78 22.62
N ASN A 429 -4.30 -14.22 23.65
CA ASN A 429 -3.79 -15.28 24.48
C ASN A 429 -3.60 -16.59 23.70
N SER A 430 -4.54 -16.97 22.83
CA SER A 430 -4.42 -18.16 21.98
C SER A 430 -3.20 -18.11 21.06
N ILE A 431 -2.88 -16.92 20.50
CA ILE A 431 -1.65 -16.70 19.72
C ILE A 431 -0.41 -16.92 20.60
N ASN A 432 -0.39 -16.34 21.80
CA ASN A 432 0.78 -16.40 22.69
C ASN A 432 1.09 -17.84 23.15
N VAL A 433 0.03 -18.59 23.52
CA VAL A 433 0.19 -19.96 24.05
C VAL A 433 0.02 -21.05 22.98
N LYS A 434 -0.20 -20.64 21.69
CA LYS A 434 -0.37 -21.55 20.54
C LYS A 434 -1.53 -22.56 20.71
N ASN A 435 -2.64 -22.15 21.34
CA ASN A 435 -3.80 -22.99 21.59
C ASN A 435 -4.84 -22.88 20.46
N TYR A 436 -4.53 -23.41 19.28
CA TYR A 436 -5.42 -23.51 18.11
C TYR A 436 -4.90 -24.58 17.14
N ASP A 437 -5.76 -25.10 16.27
CA ASP A 437 -5.33 -25.82 15.08
C ASP A 437 -5.00 -24.81 13.97
N MET A 438 -5.97 -23.99 13.60
CA MET A 438 -5.86 -22.91 12.64
C MET A 438 -6.27 -21.59 13.30
N ILE A 439 -5.63 -20.50 12.93
CA ILE A 439 -6.04 -19.17 13.36
C ILE A 439 -5.91 -18.16 12.19
N LEU A 440 -6.97 -17.39 11.97
CA LEU A 440 -6.97 -16.35 10.96
C LEU A 440 -6.41 -15.06 11.55
N CYS A 441 -5.31 -14.59 10.96
CA CYS A 441 -4.57 -13.42 11.43
C CYS A 441 -4.46 -12.34 10.37
N SER A 442 -4.18 -11.13 10.81
CA SER A 442 -3.71 -10.03 9.95
C SER A 442 -2.60 -9.25 10.63
N ILE A 443 -1.64 -8.80 9.84
CA ILE A 443 -0.57 -7.89 10.28
C ILE A 443 -0.33 -6.83 9.21
N ASN A 444 0.20 -5.69 9.61
CA ASN A 444 0.86 -4.81 8.67
C ASN A 444 2.28 -5.31 8.43
N LEU A 445 2.62 -5.60 7.17
CA LEU A 445 3.96 -6.06 6.80
C LEU A 445 5.01 -5.03 7.20
N SER A 446 6.15 -5.48 7.70
CA SER A 446 7.31 -4.62 7.95
C SER A 446 7.91 -4.14 6.63
N LEU A 447 8.49 -2.94 6.60
CA LEU A 447 9.25 -2.46 5.44
C LEU A 447 10.47 -3.33 5.14
N THR A 448 11.03 -3.95 6.17
CA THR A 448 12.14 -4.91 6.00
C THR A 448 11.63 -6.22 5.39
N PRO A 449 12.38 -6.85 4.49
CA PRO A 449 12.08 -8.18 3.98
C PRO A 449 12.41 -9.31 4.97
N ASP A 450 12.64 -8.98 6.23
CA ASP A 450 12.89 -9.96 7.30
C ASP A 450 11.61 -10.76 7.62
N LEU A 451 11.67 -12.06 7.41
CA LEU A 451 10.57 -13.01 7.64
C LEU A 451 10.66 -13.74 8.99
N THR A 452 11.53 -13.30 9.91
CA THR A 452 11.72 -13.92 11.22
C THR A 452 10.40 -14.03 12.01
N THR A 453 9.48 -13.05 11.86
CA THR A 453 8.14 -13.10 12.49
C THR A 453 7.33 -14.32 12.07
N PHE A 454 7.50 -14.80 10.84
CA PHE A 454 6.76 -15.95 10.29
C PHE A 454 7.50 -17.27 10.44
N PHE A 455 8.83 -17.28 10.37
CA PHE A 455 9.64 -18.50 10.25
C PHE A 455 10.79 -18.61 11.27
N GLY A 456 11.01 -17.58 12.10
CA GLY A 456 11.99 -17.64 13.17
C GLY A 456 11.48 -18.42 14.40
N ASP A 457 12.28 -18.45 15.46
CA ASP A 457 11.92 -19.08 16.72
C ASP A 457 10.61 -18.48 17.29
N ASN A 458 9.77 -19.35 17.85
CA ASN A 458 8.46 -18.97 18.41
C ASN A 458 7.48 -18.33 17.40
N ASN A 459 7.65 -18.59 16.09
CA ASN A 459 6.72 -18.11 15.09
C ASN A 459 5.27 -18.57 15.35
N ILE A 460 4.31 -17.87 14.74
CA ILE A 460 2.88 -18.09 15.00
C ILE A 460 2.41 -19.53 14.67
N SER A 461 3.02 -20.18 13.70
CA SER A 461 2.64 -21.54 13.25
C SER A 461 3.37 -22.66 13.96
N ASN A 462 4.28 -22.39 14.91
CA ASN A 462 5.22 -23.38 15.44
C ASN A 462 5.94 -24.15 14.31
N TYR A 463 6.17 -23.48 13.18
CA TYR A 463 6.87 -24.09 12.06
C TYR A 463 8.36 -24.16 12.37
N GLN A 464 8.91 -25.34 12.20
CA GLN A 464 10.35 -25.61 12.27
C GLN A 464 10.73 -26.24 10.94
N ASN A 465 11.75 -25.71 10.31
CA ASN A 465 12.30 -26.27 9.09
C ASN A 465 13.63 -26.92 9.45
N ASP A 466 13.56 -28.24 9.64
CA ASP A 466 14.72 -29.08 9.97
C ASP A 466 15.38 -29.69 8.71
N GLU A 467 14.98 -29.26 7.49
CA GLU A 467 15.50 -29.73 6.20
C GLU A 467 16.62 -28.83 5.66
#